data_a3a8d9921981c3a47f43f356ddf60a90
#
_entry.id   a3a8d9921981c3a47f43f356ddf60a90
#
_cell.length_a   1.000
_cell.length_b   1.000
_cell.length_c   1.000
_cell.angle_alpha   90.00
_cell.angle_beta   90.00
_cell.angle_gamma   90.00
#
_symmetry.space_group_name_H-M   'P 1'
#
loop_
_entity.id
_entity.type
_entity.pdbx_description
1 polymer ?
#
loop_
_entity_poly.entity_id
_entity_poly.type
_entity_poly.pdbx_seq_one_letter_code
_entity_poly.pdbx_strand_id
1 'polypeptide(L)'
;MTVQTMLMLLSKGFLTTLAIFALTVLGSLPLGILVYFGRVSKIKPIRWIVNVYISLMRGTPLMLQLMVVFYGPNLLLGLSVPSQWRFMACILAFVINYAAYFAEIYRGGIESISPGQYEAAEVLGYTKSQTFIKIILPQMVKNCLPSVTNEIITLVKDTSLAYAIGTVEIFTRAKQIVTAPNITFHSMLPFLVAGIFYYIFNYIVAFVMERCEKSLDYYH
;
A
#
# COMPACT_ATOMS: atom_id res chain seq x y z
N MET A 1 -28.54 20.63 -4.24
CA MET A 1 -27.41 20.12 -5.08
C MET A 1 -28.01 19.15 -6.09
N THR A 2 -27.59 19.21 -7.35
CA THR A 2 -28.03 18.23 -8.38
C THR A 2 -27.21 16.96 -8.28
N VAL A 3 -27.75 15.83 -8.78
CA VAL A 3 -27.01 14.56 -8.87
C VAL A 3 -25.73 14.73 -9.71
N GLN A 4 -25.78 15.52 -10.77
CA GLN A 4 -24.61 15.81 -11.62
C GLN A 4 -23.49 16.51 -10.83
N THR A 5 -23.83 17.50 -9.99
CA THR A 5 -22.84 18.19 -9.13
C THR A 5 -22.24 17.24 -8.10
N MET A 6 -23.04 16.35 -7.52
CA MET A 6 -22.57 15.31 -6.60
C MET A 6 -21.56 14.40 -7.28
N LEU A 7 -21.90 13.85 -8.45
CA LEU A 7 -21.00 12.98 -9.20
C LEU A 7 -19.69 13.68 -9.56
N MET A 8 -19.75 14.94 -10.00
CA MET A 8 -18.54 15.72 -10.31
C MET A 8 -17.63 15.91 -9.08
N LEU A 9 -18.22 16.19 -7.91
CA LEU A 9 -17.46 16.34 -6.66
C LEU A 9 -16.83 15.02 -6.21
N LEU A 10 -17.57 13.91 -6.28
CA LEU A 10 -17.08 12.58 -5.95
C LEU A 10 -15.97 12.15 -6.91
N SER A 11 -16.10 12.41 -8.22
CA SER A 11 -15.05 12.10 -9.20
C SER A 11 -13.76 12.87 -8.92
N LYS A 12 -13.83 14.14 -8.49
CA LYS A 12 -12.65 14.91 -8.05
C LYS A 12 -11.99 14.28 -6.81
N GLY A 13 -12.78 13.82 -5.84
CA GLY A 13 -12.28 13.10 -4.68
C GLY A 13 -11.64 11.78 -5.08
N PHE A 14 -12.23 11.07 -6.05
CA PHE A 14 -11.71 9.81 -6.58
C PHE A 14 -10.36 9.96 -7.25
N LEU A 15 -10.08 11.07 -7.96
CA LEU A 15 -8.75 11.34 -8.49
C LEU A 15 -7.69 11.42 -7.38
N THR A 16 -8.02 12.00 -6.24
CA THR A 16 -7.12 12.01 -5.07
C THR A 16 -6.91 10.59 -4.51
N THR A 17 -7.98 9.79 -4.44
CA THR A 17 -7.90 8.36 -4.07
C THR A 17 -6.94 7.60 -4.99
N LEU A 18 -7.07 7.77 -6.32
CA LEU A 18 -6.18 7.17 -7.31
C LEU A 18 -4.73 7.63 -7.14
N ALA A 19 -4.51 8.92 -6.86
CA ALA A 19 -3.16 9.45 -6.63
C ALA A 19 -2.51 8.85 -5.38
N ILE A 20 -3.25 8.76 -4.25
CA ILE A 20 -2.78 8.12 -3.03
C ILE A 20 -2.42 6.66 -3.32
N PHE A 21 -3.32 5.91 -3.94
CA PHE A 21 -3.10 4.52 -4.31
C PHE A 21 -1.84 4.34 -5.17
N ALA A 22 -1.76 5.04 -6.30
CA ALA A 22 -0.66 4.88 -7.25
C ALA A 22 0.69 5.25 -6.64
N LEU A 23 0.78 6.39 -5.94
CA LEU A 23 2.03 6.83 -5.31
C LEU A 23 2.45 5.90 -4.17
N THR A 24 1.49 5.35 -3.43
CA THR A 24 1.79 4.36 -2.39
C THR A 24 2.36 3.08 -3.00
N VAL A 25 1.72 2.50 -4.03
CA VAL A 25 2.22 1.28 -4.69
C VAL A 25 3.62 1.52 -5.26
N LEU A 26 3.80 2.62 -6.01
CA LEU A 26 5.08 2.96 -6.63
C LEU A 26 6.20 3.20 -5.62
N GLY A 27 5.88 3.76 -4.45
CA GLY A 27 6.87 4.02 -3.40
C GLY A 27 7.13 2.81 -2.51
N SER A 28 6.07 2.08 -2.11
CA SER A 28 6.19 1.02 -1.12
C SER A 28 6.76 -0.29 -1.66
N LEU A 29 6.51 -0.65 -2.92
CA LEU A 29 7.10 -1.86 -3.52
C LEU A 29 8.64 -1.80 -3.55
N PRO A 30 9.30 -0.75 -4.11
CA PRO A 30 10.76 -0.68 -4.08
C PRO A 30 11.32 -0.45 -2.66
N LEU A 31 10.65 0.36 -1.83
CA LEU A 31 11.06 0.55 -0.45
C LEU A 31 10.97 -0.76 0.35
N GLY A 32 9.94 -1.58 0.11
CA GLY A 32 9.79 -2.90 0.69
C GLY A 32 10.97 -3.84 0.39
N ILE A 33 11.54 -3.76 -0.83
CA ILE A 33 12.76 -4.51 -1.19
C ILE A 33 13.95 -4.04 -0.34
N LEU A 34 14.13 -2.73 -0.17
CA LEU A 34 15.21 -2.18 0.66
C LEU A 34 15.04 -2.60 2.13
N VAL A 35 13.83 -2.54 2.65
CA VAL A 35 13.48 -2.99 4.01
C VAL A 35 13.76 -4.49 4.16
N TYR A 36 13.40 -5.31 3.17
CA TYR A 36 13.71 -6.73 3.16
C TYR A 36 15.22 -6.99 3.28
N PHE A 37 16.06 -6.29 2.49
CA PHE A 37 17.51 -6.44 2.60
C PHE A 37 18.04 -6.04 3.99
N GLY A 38 17.49 -5.02 4.60
CA GLY A 38 17.78 -4.66 5.99
C GLY A 38 17.39 -5.76 6.98
N ARG A 39 16.21 -6.38 6.76
CA ARG A 39 15.67 -7.49 7.56
C ARG A 39 16.59 -8.71 7.59
N VAL A 40 17.16 -9.07 6.45
CA VAL A 40 18.06 -10.24 6.30
C VAL A 40 19.54 -9.90 6.46
N SER A 41 19.87 -8.65 6.82
CA SER A 41 21.24 -8.18 6.98
C SER A 41 22.02 -8.99 8.02
N LYS A 42 23.28 -9.26 7.74
CA LYS A 42 24.23 -9.87 8.70
C LYS A 42 24.65 -8.90 9.81
N ILE A 43 24.48 -7.59 9.60
CA ILE A 43 24.80 -6.53 10.55
C ILE A 43 23.69 -6.46 11.59
N LYS A 44 23.96 -6.96 12.80
CA LYS A 44 22.98 -7.09 13.90
C LYS A 44 22.20 -5.78 14.20
N PRO A 45 22.85 -4.59 14.32
CA PRO A 45 22.12 -3.32 14.55
C PRO A 45 21.11 -2.99 13.45
N ILE A 46 21.50 -3.13 12.17
CA ILE A 46 20.61 -2.85 11.04
C ILE A 46 19.40 -3.78 11.09
N ARG A 47 19.65 -5.09 11.24
CA ARG A 47 18.57 -6.09 11.36
C ARG A 47 17.64 -5.78 12.53
N TRP A 48 18.18 -5.36 13.69
CA TRP A 48 17.37 -5.02 14.85
C TRP A 48 16.48 -3.81 14.61
N ILE A 49 17.04 -2.71 14.07
CA ILE A 49 16.28 -1.50 13.73
C ILE A 49 15.14 -1.80 12.75
N VAL A 50 15.44 -2.56 11.69
CA VAL A 50 14.44 -2.93 10.68
C VAL A 50 13.36 -3.83 11.27
N ASN A 51 13.72 -4.75 12.17
CA ASN A 51 12.73 -5.59 12.86
C ASN A 51 11.79 -4.77 13.74
N VAL A 52 12.30 -3.79 14.47
CA VAL A 52 11.50 -2.88 15.29
C VAL A 52 10.56 -2.05 14.39
N TYR A 53 11.09 -1.51 13.29
CA TYR A 53 10.28 -0.78 12.32
C TYR A 53 9.13 -1.63 11.76
N ILE A 54 9.40 -2.84 11.26
CA ILE A 54 8.38 -3.75 10.72
C ILE A 54 7.34 -4.09 11.82
N SER A 55 7.81 -4.37 13.04
CA SER A 55 6.93 -4.67 14.17
C SER A 55 6.01 -3.50 14.50
N LEU A 56 6.53 -2.26 14.52
CA LEU A 56 5.73 -1.06 14.77
C LEU A 56 4.71 -0.81 13.66
N MET A 57 5.13 -0.86 12.39
CA MET A 57 4.26 -0.57 11.25
C MET A 57 3.11 -1.58 11.13
N ARG A 58 3.37 -2.85 11.41
CA ARG A 58 2.36 -3.91 11.33
C ARG A 58 1.59 -4.14 12.64
N GLY A 59 2.11 -3.63 13.76
CA GLY A 59 1.51 -3.78 15.08
C GLY A 59 0.66 -2.58 15.54
N THR A 60 0.62 -1.48 14.77
CA THR A 60 -0.14 -0.28 15.14
C THR A 60 -1.10 0.13 14.01
N PRO A 61 -2.25 0.77 14.35
CA PRO A 61 -3.21 1.20 13.33
C PRO A 61 -2.62 2.25 12.37
N LEU A 62 -2.79 2.05 11.06
CA LEU A 62 -2.36 2.99 10.03
C LEU A 62 -2.92 4.41 10.25
N MET A 63 -4.17 4.53 10.73
CA MET A 63 -4.77 5.82 11.06
C MET A 63 -3.94 6.61 12.09
N LEU A 64 -3.43 5.96 13.15
CA LEU A 64 -2.58 6.61 14.13
C LEU A 64 -1.23 7.01 13.53
N GLN A 65 -0.65 6.18 12.67
CA GLN A 65 0.59 6.50 11.96
C GLN A 65 0.42 7.73 11.06
N LEU A 66 -0.70 7.84 10.32
CA LEU A 66 -1.06 9.03 9.55
C LEU A 66 -1.07 10.29 10.41
N MET A 67 -1.72 10.22 11.59
CA MET A 67 -1.77 11.36 12.53
C MET A 67 -0.38 11.73 13.05
N VAL A 68 0.45 10.75 13.41
CA VAL A 68 1.83 10.99 13.88
C VAL A 68 2.68 11.65 12.79
N VAL A 69 2.63 11.16 11.56
CA VAL A 69 3.39 11.74 10.44
C VAL A 69 2.90 13.14 10.10
N PHE A 70 1.58 13.38 10.16
CA PHE A 70 1.02 14.68 9.80
C PHE A 70 1.23 15.74 10.89
N TYR A 71 0.90 15.41 12.15
CA TYR A 71 0.98 16.37 13.26
C TYR A 71 2.35 16.42 13.95
N GLY A 72 3.15 15.34 13.85
CA GLY A 72 4.42 15.20 14.53
C GLY A 72 5.40 16.35 14.29
N PRO A 73 5.65 16.79 13.04
CA PRO A 73 6.56 17.92 12.79
C PRO A 73 6.18 19.20 13.52
N ASN A 74 4.88 19.49 13.62
CA ASN A 74 4.40 20.68 14.32
C ASN A 74 4.41 20.48 15.85
N LEU A 75 3.80 19.39 16.35
CA LEU A 75 3.59 19.21 17.80
C LEU A 75 4.86 18.82 18.55
N LEU A 76 5.76 18.04 17.92
CA LEU A 76 6.97 17.53 18.59
C LEU A 76 8.19 18.41 18.32
N LEU A 77 8.28 19.04 17.15
CA LEU A 77 9.45 19.79 16.71
C LEU A 77 9.18 21.30 16.57
N GLY A 78 7.94 21.77 16.80
CA GLY A 78 7.56 23.18 16.65
C GLY A 78 7.69 23.73 15.21
N LEU A 79 7.77 22.84 14.20
CA LEU A 79 7.96 23.24 12.81
C LEU A 79 6.66 23.75 12.21
N SER A 80 6.70 24.92 11.54
CA SER A 80 5.60 25.35 10.67
C SER A 80 5.64 24.56 9.37
N VAL A 81 4.55 23.81 9.09
CA VAL A 81 4.45 23.00 7.89
C VAL A 81 3.60 23.68 6.82
N PRO A 82 3.97 23.63 5.53
CA PRO A 82 3.20 24.24 4.45
C PRO A 82 1.88 23.50 4.21
N SER A 83 0.94 24.14 3.53
CA SER A 83 -0.38 23.56 3.23
C SER A 83 -0.30 22.24 2.43
N GLN A 84 0.72 22.11 1.58
CA GLN A 84 1.00 20.89 0.79
C GLN A 84 1.44 19.71 1.65
N TRP A 85 1.90 19.95 2.89
CA TRP A 85 2.37 18.92 3.81
C TRP A 85 1.34 17.81 4.03
N ARG A 86 0.05 18.16 4.09
CA ARG A 86 -1.03 17.18 4.31
C ARG A 86 -0.98 16.02 3.31
N PHE A 87 -0.90 16.32 2.01
CA PHE A 87 -0.83 15.29 0.98
C PHE A 87 0.50 14.51 1.03
N MET A 88 1.62 15.21 1.24
CA MET A 88 2.94 14.57 1.38
C MET A 88 3.00 13.66 2.61
N ALA A 89 2.49 14.09 3.75
CA ALA A 89 2.42 13.28 4.97
C ALA A 89 1.54 12.04 4.77
N CYS A 90 0.42 12.18 4.04
CA CYS A 90 -0.42 11.07 3.66
C CYS A 90 0.39 10.03 2.88
N ILE A 91 1.04 10.42 1.78
CA ILE A 91 1.83 9.50 0.95
C ILE A 91 2.97 8.87 1.76
N LEU A 92 3.72 9.66 2.54
CA LEU A 92 4.81 9.16 3.37
C LEU A 92 4.33 8.08 4.36
N ALA A 93 3.24 8.34 5.09
CA ALA A 93 2.70 7.39 6.06
C ALA A 93 2.27 6.08 5.38
N PHE A 94 1.56 6.18 4.27
CA PHE A 94 1.15 5.00 3.49
C PHE A 94 2.35 4.23 2.95
N VAL A 95 3.31 4.91 2.31
CA VAL A 95 4.50 4.26 1.73
C VAL A 95 5.31 3.54 2.80
N ILE A 96 5.57 4.19 3.94
CA ILE A 96 6.33 3.60 5.05
C ILE A 96 5.57 2.40 5.63
N ASN A 97 4.25 2.50 5.84
CA ASN A 97 3.47 1.40 6.36
C ASN A 97 3.49 0.20 5.40
N TYR A 98 3.09 0.40 4.14
CA TYR A 98 3.00 -0.69 3.15
C TYR A 98 4.35 -1.30 2.78
N ALA A 99 5.45 -0.55 2.87
CA ALA A 99 6.80 -1.09 2.69
C ALA A 99 7.15 -2.16 3.73
N ALA A 100 6.67 -2.03 4.97
CA ALA A 100 6.85 -3.05 6.00
C ALA A 100 6.07 -4.34 5.68
N TYR A 101 4.86 -4.22 5.14
CA TYR A 101 4.07 -5.38 4.70
C TYR A 101 4.73 -6.07 3.51
N PHE A 102 5.14 -5.33 2.48
CA PHE A 102 5.80 -5.92 1.31
C PHE A 102 7.14 -6.56 1.67
N ALA A 103 7.91 -6.00 2.60
CA ALA A 103 9.15 -6.62 3.06
C ALA A 103 8.93 -8.01 3.67
N GLU A 104 7.87 -8.20 4.44
CA GLU A 104 7.51 -9.50 5.01
C GLU A 104 6.94 -10.46 3.95
N ILE A 105 6.19 -9.96 2.98
CA ILE A 105 5.73 -10.76 1.84
C ILE A 105 6.94 -11.29 1.04
N TYR A 106 7.92 -10.43 0.74
CA TYR A 106 9.13 -10.84 0.03
C TYR A 106 9.93 -11.87 0.84
N ARG A 107 10.05 -11.68 2.16
CA ARG A 107 10.69 -12.67 3.03
C ARG A 107 9.98 -14.01 2.97
N GLY A 108 8.67 -14.02 3.16
CA GLY A 108 7.85 -15.24 3.11
C GLY A 108 7.93 -15.95 1.75
N GLY A 109 7.93 -15.19 0.64
CA GLY A 109 8.07 -15.74 -0.69
C GLY A 109 9.41 -16.43 -0.94
N ILE A 110 10.51 -15.88 -0.43
CA ILE A 110 11.83 -16.52 -0.52
C ILE A 110 11.90 -17.76 0.39
N GLU A 111 11.41 -17.66 1.62
CA GLU A 111 11.42 -18.76 2.59
C GLU A 111 10.51 -19.94 2.19
N SER A 112 9.53 -19.71 1.32
CA SER A 112 8.66 -20.78 0.80
C SER A 112 9.33 -21.65 -0.27
N ILE A 113 10.51 -21.23 -0.78
CA ILE A 113 11.24 -22.00 -1.80
C ILE A 113 12.00 -23.14 -1.16
N SER A 114 11.80 -24.36 -1.67
CA SER A 114 12.46 -25.55 -1.16
C SER A 114 14.00 -25.43 -1.21
N PRO A 115 14.72 -25.81 -0.13
CA PRO A 115 16.17 -25.91 -0.14
C PRO A 115 16.74 -26.75 -1.30
N GLY A 116 16.01 -27.78 -1.75
CA GLY A 116 16.40 -28.61 -2.90
C GLY A 116 16.58 -27.82 -4.20
N GLN A 117 15.96 -26.65 -4.36
CA GLN A 117 16.19 -25.78 -5.53
C GLN A 117 17.60 -25.18 -5.51
N TYR A 118 18.11 -24.85 -4.33
CA TYR A 118 19.49 -24.36 -4.16
C TYR A 118 20.50 -25.48 -4.37
N GLU A 119 20.25 -26.67 -3.81
CA GLU A 119 21.11 -27.86 -3.95
C GLU A 119 21.18 -28.32 -5.41
N ALA A 120 20.04 -28.40 -6.11
CA ALA A 120 20.00 -28.75 -7.53
C ALA A 120 20.78 -27.75 -8.40
N ALA A 121 20.66 -26.46 -8.11
CA ALA A 121 21.40 -25.41 -8.80
C ALA A 121 22.92 -25.57 -8.59
N GLU A 122 23.36 -25.90 -7.37
CA GLU A 122 24.75 -26.12 -7.03
C GLU A 122 25.32 -27.34 -7.79
N VAL A 123 24.61 -28.45 -7.84
CA VAL A 123 24.96 -29.64 -8.61
C VAL A 123 25.12 -29.34 -10.11
N LEU A 124 24.26 -28.44 -10.65
CA LEU A 124 24.34 -27.99 -12.05
C LEU A 124 25.44 -26.95 -12.31
N GLY A 125 26.23 -26.58 -11.28
CA GLY A 125 27.34 -25.63 -11.41
C GLY A 125 26.91 -24.14 -11.50
N TYR A 126 25.69 -23.79 -11.09
CA TYR A 126 25.28 -22.40 -11.06
C TYR A 126 25.97 -21.61 -9.95
N THR A 127 26.44 -20.41 -10.27
CA THR A 127 26.90 -19.47 -9.23
C THR A 127 25.72 -18.98 -8.37
N LYS A 128 25.99 -18.50 -7.16
CA LYS A 128 24.96 -17.97 -6.24
C LYS A 128 24.08 -16.90 -6.90
N SER A 129 24.67 -16.00 -7.70
CA SER A 129 23.92 -14.98 -8.44
C SER A 129 23.05 -15.56 -9.54
N GLN A 130 23.56 -16.55 -10.28
CA GLN A 130 22.80 -17.25 -11.31
C GLN A 130 21.65 -18.04 -10.69
N THR A 131 21.89 -18.76 -9.59
CA THR A 131 20.84 -19.44 -8.83
C THR A 131 19.75 -18.47 -8.42
N PHE A 132 20.12 -17.34 -7.80
CA PHE A 132 19.14 -16.35 -7.36
C PHE A 132 18.34 -15.78 -8.53
N ILE A 133 18.99 -15.28 -9.57
CA ILE A 133 18.31 -14.57 -10.68
C ILE A 133 17.50 -15.52 -11.55
N LYS A 134 18.04 -16.71 -11.87
CA LYS A 134 17.41 -17.61 -12.86
C LYS A 134 16.43 -18.61 -12.26
N ILE A 135 16.59 -18.95 -10.97
CA ILE A 135 15.81 -20.03 -10.32
C ILE A 135 14.95 -19.50 -9.19
N ILE A 136 15.55 -18.77 -8.24
CA ILE A 136 14.85 -18.35 -7.02
C ILE A 136 13.94 -17.16 -7.25
N LEU A 137 14.42 -16.10 -7.90
CA LEU A 137 13.68 -14.87 -8.11
C LEU A 137 12.36 -15.08 -8.88
N PRO A 138 12.29 -15.85 -9.98
CA PRO A 138 11.04 -16.10 -10.68
C PRO A 138 10.03 -16.86 -9.80
N GLN A 139 10.48 -17.85 -9.04
CA GLN A 139 9.64 -18.62 -8.11
C GLN A 139 9.16 -17.72 -6.95
N MET A 140 10.06 -16.90 -6.38
CA MET A 140 9.71 -15.93 -5.34
C MET A 140 8.61 -14.98 -5.82
N VAL A 141 8.76 -14.40 -7.01
CA VAL A 141 7.75 -13.48 -7.56
C VAL A 141 6.39 -14.16 -7.66
N LYS A 142 6.35 -15.40 -8.20
CA LYS A 142 5.12 -16.19 -8.25
C LYS A 142 4.52 -16.40 -6.86
N ASN A 143 5.32 -16.83 -5.88
CA ASN A 143 4.86 -17.13 -4.52
C ASN A 143 4.40 -15.89 -3.75
N CYS A 144 5.00 -14.71 -4.03
CA CYS A 144 4.61 -13.45 -3.42
C CYS A 144 3.31 -12.87 -3.99
N LEU A 145 2.99 -13.15 -5.26
CA LEU A 145 1.98 -12.43 -6.01
C LEU A 145 0.58 -12.47 -5.38
N PRO A 146 0.07 -13.61 -4.87
CA PRO A 146 -1.23 -13.64 -4.19
C PRO A 146 -1.28 -12.74 -2.95
N SER A 147 -0.19 -12.71 -2.16
CA SER A 147 -0.11 -11.83 -0.99
C SER A 147 0.00 -10.36 -1.38
N VAL A 148 0.78 -10.04 -2.41
CA VAL A 148 0.88 -8.68 -2.98
C VAL A 148 -0.49 -8.22 -3.49
N THR A 149 -1.22 -9.09 -4.20
CA THR A 149 -2.58 -8.82 -4.67
C THR A 149 -3.52 -8.45 -3.52
N ASN A 150 -3.52 -9.23 -2.44
CA ASN A 150 -4.34 -8.95 -1.28
C ASN A 150 -4.02 -7.60 -0.62
N GLU A 151 -2.73 -7.26 -0.49
CA GLU A 151 -2.31 -5.96 0.07
C GLU A 151 -2.69 -4.80 -0.85
N ILE A 152 -2.56 -4.94 -2.17
CA ILE A 152 -2.95 -3.91 -3.14
C ILE A 152 -4.47 -3.69 -3.11
N ILE A 153 -5.29 -4.74 -3.01
CA ILE A 153 -6.74 -4.65 -2.85
C ILE A 153 -7.10 -3.97 -1.52
N THR A 154 -6.37 -4.28 -0.44
CA THR A 154 -6.56 -3.65 0.86
C THR A 154 -6.23 -2.16 0.81
N LEU A 155 -5.13 -1.79 0.15
CA LEU A 155 -4.71 -0.40 -0.02
C LEU A 155 -5.81 0.46 -0.66
N VAL A 156 -6.55 -0.04 -1.65
CA VAL A 156 -7.68 0.71 -2.25
C VAL A 156 -8.64 1.20 -1.16
N LYS A 157 -9.01 0.33 -0.23
CA LYS A 157 -9.95 0.66 0.86
C LYS A 157 -9.31 1.56 1.91
N ASP A 158 -8.05 1.31 2.22
CA ASP A 158 -7.28 2.06 3.23
C ASP A 158 -7.06 3.52 2.83
N THR A 159 -7.10 3.88 1.54
CA THR A 159 -7.04 5.28 1.11
C THR A 159 -8.06 6.17 1.82
N SER A 160 -9.21 5.61 2.25
CA SER A 160 -10.21 6.33 3.02
C SER A 160 -9.72 6.80 4.39
N LEU A 161 -8.69 6.14 4.98
CA LEU A 161 -8.10 6.53 6.25
C LEU A 161 -7.43 7.92 6.20
N ALA A 162 -7.09 8.40 5.00
CA ALA A 162 -6.59 9.76 4.79
C ALA A 162 -7.57 10.84 5.27
N TYR A 163 -8.86 10.51 5.46
CA TYR A 163 -9.83 11.34 6.14
C TYR A 163 -9.36 11.82 7.53
N ALA A 164 -8.64 10.98 8.27
CA ALA A 164 -8.21 11.28 9.64
C ALA A 164 -7.32 12.54 9.74
N ILE A 165 -6.61 12.87 8.68
CA ILE A 165 -5.77 14.07 8.59
C ILE A 165 -6.39 15.14 7.68
N GLY A 166 -7.66 14.98 7.29
CA GLY A 166 -8.41 15.95 6.48
C GLY A 166 -8.01 15.99 5.00
N THR A 167 -7.39 14.91 4.47
CA THR A 167 -7.15 14.78 3.03
C THR A 167 -8.48 14.54 2.31
N VAL A 168 -8.73 15.31 1.25
CA VAL A 168 -10.02 15.29 0.56
C VAL A 168 -10.00 14.28 -0.59
N GLU A 169 -10.15 13.02 -0.23
CA GLU A 169 -10.36 11.89 -1.14
C GLU A 169 -11.88 11.59 -1.26
N ILE A 170 -12.28 10.52 -1.95
CA ILE A 170 -13.69 10.27 -2.27
C ILE A 170 -14.59 10.10 -1.04
N PHE A 171 -14.12 9.38 0.02
CA PHE A 171 -14.92 9.21 1.25
C PHE A 171 -15.10 10.54 1.99
N THR A 172 -14.02 11.32 2.14
CA THR A 172 -14.06 12.66 2.72
C THR A 172 -15.01 13.55 1.92
N ARG A 173 -15.00 13.46 0.60
CA ARG A 173 -15.90 14.22 -0.25
C ARG A 173 -17.36 13.82 -0.06
N ALA A 174 -17.65 12.52 0.01
CA ALA A 174 -18.99 12.02 0.32
C ALA A 174 -19.48 12.53 1.68
N LYS A 175 -18.62 12.48 2.71
CA LYS A 175 -18.94 13.01 4.04
C LYS A 175 -19.22 14.51 4.01
N GLN A 176 -18.40 15.32 3.32
CA GLN A 176 -18.62 16.75 3.19
C GLN A 176 -19.98 17.08 2.54
N ILE A 177 -20.38 16.29 1.54
CA ILE A 177 -21.68 16.45 0.88
C ILE A 177 -22.82 16.15 1.84
N VAL A 178 -22.74 15.06 2.59
CA VAL A 178 -23.81 14.66 3.53
C VAL A 178 -23.95 15.64 4.71
N THR A 179 -22.83 16.20 5.19
CA THR A 179 -22.82 17.08 6.37
C THR A 179 -22.96 18.56 6.06
N ALA A 180 -23.08 18.95 4.79
CA ALA A 180 -23.18 20.36 4.42
C ALA A 180 -24.54 20.96 4.83
N PRO A 181 -24.57 22.09 5.55
CA PRO A 181 -25.80 22.64 6.17
C PRO A 181 -26.84 23.13 5.17
N ASN A 182 -26.47 23.42 3.93
CA ASN A 182 -27.34 23.98 2.89
C ASN A 182 -27.73 22.97 1.80
N ILE A 183 -27.51 21.67 2.03
CA ILE A 183 -27.84 20.65 1.05
C ILE A 183 -29.09 19.91 1.51
N THR A 184 -30.15 20.04 0.74
CA THR A 184 -31.43 19.33 0.93
C THR A 184 -31.32 17.80 0.78
N PHE A 185 -30.13 17.30 0.51
CA PHE A 185 -29.82 15.89 0.28
C PHE A 185 -29.37 15.21 1.59
N HIS A 186 -30.25 15.17 2.59
CA HIS A 186 -30.07 14.35 3.79
C HIS A 186 -30.23 12.85 3.45
N SER A 187 -29.48 12.37 2.47
CA SER A 187 -29.56 10.97 2.07
C SER A 187 -28.20 10.30 2.13
N MET A 188 -28.18 9.00 2.34
CA MET A 188 -26.97 8.15 2.29
C MET A 188 -26.42 7.99 0.87
N LEU A 189 -27.09 8.60 -0.14
CA LEU A 189 -26.73 8.43 -1.55
C LEU A 189 -25.25 8.76 -1.88
N PRO A 190 -24.63 9.86 -1.36
CA PRO A 190 -23.21 10.12 -1.60
C PRO A 190 -22.28 9.00 -1.11
N PHE A 191 -22.60 8.38 0.03
CA PHE A 191 -21.83 7.24 0.54
C PHE A 191 -22.03 5.97 -0.30
N LEU A 192 -23.27 5.72 -0.74
CA LEU A 192 -23.55 4.58 -1.64
C LEU A 192 -22.81 4.72 -2.97
N VAL A 193 -22.84 5.92 -3.55
CA VAL A 193 -22.13 6.21 -4.81
C VAL A 193 -20.61 6.08 -4.60
N ALA A 194 -20.05 6.63 -3.51
CA ALA A 194 -18.64 6.44 -3.19
C ALA A 194 -18.28 4.94 -3.02
N GLY A 195 -19.15 4.17 -2.37
CA GLY A 195 -19.01 2.72 -2.26
C GLY A 195 -18.97 2.00 -3.62
N ILE A 196 -19.80 2.45 -4.59
CA ILE A 196 -19.77 1.92 -5.96
C ILE A 196 -18.42 2.24 -6.64
N PHE A 197 -17.88 3.48 -6.47
CA PHE A 197 -16.54 3.82 -7.00
C PHE A 197 -15.46 2.91 -6.41
N TYR A 198 -15.45 2.70 -5.09
CA TYR A 198 -14.51 1.79 -4.44
C TYR A 198 -14.66 0.35 -4.93
N TYR A 199 -15.89 -0.13 -5.08
CA TYR A 199 -16.18 -1.48 -5.55
C TYR A 199 -15.66 -1.71 -6.98
N ILE A 200 -15.99 -0.78 -7.89
CA ILE A 200 -15.54 -0.84 -9.29
C ILE A 200 -14.01 -0.78 -9.35
N PHE A 201 -13.39 0.12 -8.61
CA PHE A 201 -11.93 0.25 -8.59
C PHE A 201 -11.27 -1.00 -8.04
N ASN A 202 -11.76 -1.55 -6.93
CA ASN A 202 -11.27 -2.81 -6.37
C ASN A 202 -11.42 -3.97 -7.37
N TYR A 203 -12.56 -4.04 -8.06
CA TYR A 203 -12.79 -5.07 -9.07
C TYR A 203 -11.78 -4.98 -10.22
N ILE A 204 -11.52 -3.76 -10.71
CA ILE A 204 -10.52 -3.53 -11.77
C ILE A 204 -9.12 -3.95 -11.29
N VAL A 205 -8.73 -3.52 -10.10
CA VAL A 205 -7.42 -3.87 -9.50
C VAL A 205 -7.30 -5.38 -9.33
N ALA A 206 -8.31 -6.04 -8.76
CA ALA A 206 -8.33 -7.49 -8.59
C ALA A 206 -8.21 -8.22 -9.93
N PHE A 207 -8.96 -7.78 -10.94
CA PHE A 207 -8.92 -8.37 -12.29
C PHE A 207 -7.53 -8.23 -12.93
N VAL A 208 -6.90 -7.05 -12.82
CA VAL A 208 -5.54 -6.83 -13.35
C VAL A 208 -4.54 -7.73 -12.64
N MET A 209 -4.60 -7.79 -11.30
CA MET A 209 -3.70 -8.62 -10.51
C MET A 209 -3.88 -10.11 -10.80
N GLU A 210 -5.11 -10.59 -10.93
CA GLU A 210 -5.40 -11.98 -11.32
C GLU A 210 -4.82 -12.31 -12.71
N ARG A 211 -4.86 -11.36 -13.65
CA ARG A 211 -4.21 -11.54 -14.97
C ARG A 211 -2.70 -11.65 -14.86
N CYS A 212 -2.08 -10.82 -14.01
CA CYS A 212 -0.64 -10.91 -13.73
C CYS A 212 -0.28 -12.26 -13.10
N GLU A 213 -1.09 -12.74 -12.16
CA GLU A 213 -0.91 -14.03 -11.50
C GLU A 213 -0.97 -15.19 -12.49
N LYS A 214 -2.01 -15.23 -13.34
CA LYS A 214 -2.17 -16.25 -14.39
C LYS A 214 -1.02 -16.22 -15.42
N SER A 215 -0.43 -15.07 -15.70
CA SER A 215 0.69 -14.97 -16.64
C SER A 215 1.98 -15.64 -16.13
N LEU A 216 2.11 -15.86 -14.82
CA LEU A 216 3.25 -16.51 -14.18
C LEU A 216 3.00 -17.99 -13.83
N ASP A 217 1.87 -18.55 -14.21
CA ASP A 217 1.44 -19.91 -13.82
C ASP A 217 2.13 -21.04 -14.60
N TYR A 218 3.06 -20.71 -15.48
CA TYR A 218 3.85 -21.70 -16.23
C TYR A 218 5.06 -22.28 -15.44
N TYR A 219 5.36 -21.76 -14.26
CA TYR A 219 6.32 -22.37 -13.33
C TYR A 219 5.59 -23.33 -12.40
N HIS A 220 5.57 -24.61 -12.72
CA HIS A 220 5.10 -25.69 -11.86
C HIS A 220 6.23 -26.30 -11.06
#